data_137a3c59535b96e32ed4b91ba2b207ef
#
_entry.id   137a3c59535b96e32ed4b91ba2b207ef
#
_cell.length_a   1.000
_cell.length_b   1.000
_cell.length_c   1.000
_cell.angle_alpha   90.00
_cell.angle_beta   90.00
_cell.angle_gamma   90.00
#
_symmetry.space_group_name_H-M   'P 1'
#
loop_
_entity.id
_entity.type
_entity.pdbx_description
1 polymer ?
#
loop_
_entity_poly.entity_id
_entity_poly.type
_entity_poly.pdbx_seq_one_letter_code
_entity_poly.pdbx_strand_id
1 'polypeptide(L)'
;MLKHFSVMIAAAILWQFSSSLTLAQSYNPEQADKFPPSPLEVTTPDPLLPPLRDKQPLSFPEKLRLQAALDGLNQEAAAQLQAGDKEAAFAIWNRELRLRRYLGAVDEVQALARVGEIAWNQNDRQQVFYITQRLQAIQKQAQPKNSKTQTNVDLQLWRALGQAYQNVRSLKPAIEVYNQILVAVRQQQDKTAEVDTLKTLGNLHLVWFNYPQAAANYEELLTLATSRGESQDELTYLQQLAYIYKQSKQAQKSIDVLTRIKDIYSQDINSQAQLPTLQLAIATNYETLAKENAALLPEAFKNYQAAYTTAWQLQQYARAAEALQKLIPLYRSQGQLDAALETSKILLETEARGANYYGMMQAYDQIGKLSLENKDYPQALAAFKDGLELALQIKHQEAYFTQQVEKVSSMQVNEQK
;
A
#
# COMPACT_ATOMS: atom_id res chain seq x y z
N MET A 1 -27.53 12.04 2.89
CA MET A 1 -26.34 12.54 2.18
C MET A 1 -25.09 12.30 3.03
N LEU A 2 -24.70 11.06 3.32
CA LEU A 2 -23.46 10.74 4.07
C LEU A 2 -23.07 9.28 3.83
N LYS A 3 -22.85 8.88 2.56
CA LYS A 3 -22.37 7.50 2.22
C LYS A 3 -21.28 7.45 1.13
N HIS A 4 -20.70 8.59 0.74
CA HIS A 4 -19.69 8.60 -0.35
C HIS A 4 -18.29 9.08 0.06
N PHE A 5 -17.95 9.11 1.36
CA PHE A 5 -16.65 9.62 1.81
C PHE A 5 -15.57 8.54 2.06
N SER A 6 -15.92 7.25 2.05
CA SER A 6 -14.96 6.19 2.44
C SER A 6 -14.08 5.65 1.31
N VAL A 7 -14.39 5.92 0.04
CA VAL A 7 -13.64 5.36 -1.11
C VAL A 7 -12.50 6.28 -1.57
N MET A 8 -12.51 7.55 -1.25
CA MET A 8 -11.47 8.50 -1.71
C MET A 8 -10.20 8.55 -0.84
N ILE A 9 -10.18 7.96 0.36
CA ILE A 9 -9.01 7.99 1.25
C ILE A 9 -7.96 6.95 0.86
N ALA A 10 -8.34 5.85 0.23
CA ALA A 10 -7.37 4.82 -0.20
C ALA A 10 -6.54 5.22 -1.44
N ALA A 11 -7.05 6.11 -2.28
CA ALA A 11 -6.34 6.58 -3.48
C ALA A 11 -5.36 7.73 -3.21
N ALA A 12 -5.58 8.52 -2.15
CA ALA A 12 -4.74 9.69 -1.84
C ALA A 12 -3.43 9.36 -1.11
N ILE A 13 -3.31 8.16 -0.51
CA ILE A 13 -2.09 7.73 0.22
C ILE A 13 -0.97 7.28 -0.73
N LEU A 14 -1.27 7.01 -2.01
CA LEU A 14 -0.29 6.51 -2.98
C LEU A 14 0.57 7.60 -3.67
N TRP A 15 0.34 8.90 -3.41
CA TRP A 15 1.02 9.97 -4.15
C TRP A 15 2.04 10.81 -3.37
N GLN A 16 2.34 10.49 -2.10
CA GLN A 16 3.30 11.26 -1.30
C GLN A 16 4.59 10.52 -0.90
N PHE A 17 4.90 9.36 -1.48
CA PHE A 17 6.18 8.68 -1.25
C PHE A 17 7.10 8.71 -2.47
N SER A 18 7.31 9.88 -3.07
CA SER A 18 8.41 10.10 -4.00
C SER A 18 9.36 11.12 -3.38
N SER A 19 10.39 10.62 -2.74
CA SER A 19 11.67 11.25 -2.40
C SER A 19 12.04 11.10 -0.92
N SER A 20 12.66 9.98 -0.61
CA SER A 20 13.90 9.91 0.19
C SER A 20 14.27 8.43 0.36
N LEU A 21 15.10 7.94 -0.55
CA LEU A 21 15.97 6.78 -0.28
C LEU A 21 16.99 7.22 0.78
N THR A 22 16.58 7.28 2.03
CA THR A 22 17.53 7.16 3.14
C THR A 22 17.90 5.69 3.21
N LEU A 23 19.15 5.40 2.83
CA LEU A 23 19.81 4.11 3.09
C LEU A 23 19.44 3.67 4.51
N ALA A 24 18.72 2.54 4.63
CA ALA A 24 18.55 1.85 5.88
C ALA A 24 19.97 1.46 6.32
N GLN A 25 20.54 2.22 7.24
CA GLN A 25 21.72 1.77 7.96
C GLN A 25 21.38 0.43 8.59
N SER A 26 22.18 -0.58 8.28
CA SER A 26 22.08 -1.90 8.89
C SER A 26 22.04 -1.72 10.39
N TYR A 27 20.90 -2.02 11.01
CA TYR A 27 20.74 -2.03 12.46
C TYR A 27 21.68 -3.10 13.01
N ASN A 28 22.76 -2.64 13.68
CA ASN A 28 23.67 -3.52 14.39
C ASN A 28 23.03 -3.81 15.76
N PRO A 29 22.56 -5.04 16.05
CA PRO A 29 21.88 -5.36 17.30
C PRO A 29 22.80 -5.29 18.55
N GLU A 30 24.11 -5.12 18.38
CA GLU A 30 25.06 -5.02 19.49
C GLU A 30 25.21 -3.59 20.07
N GLN A 31 24.64 -2.57 19.44
CA GLN A 31 24.51 -1.23 20.02
C GLN A 31 23.07 -1.00 20.48
N ALA A 32 22.58 -1.79 21.42
CA ALA A 32 21.38 -1.43 22.17
C ALA A 32 21.64 -0.08 22.86
N ASP A 33 20.83 0.92 22.53
CA ASP A 33 20.86 2.22 23.22
C ASP A 33 20.80 1.96 24.73
N LYS A 34 21.88 2.26 25.45
CA LYS A 34 21.93 2.10 26.92
C LYS A 34 21.22 3.29 27.53
N PHE A 35 19.91 3.21 27.57
CA PHE A 35 19.12 4.21 28.27
C PHE A 35 19.23 4.04 29.80
N PRO A 36 19.07 5.13 30.56
CA PRO A 36 18.95 5.07 32.01
C PRO A 36 17.84 4.10 32.48
N PRO A 37 17.80 3.71 33.77
CA PRO A 37 16.67 2.93 34.28
C PRO A 37 15.32 3.58 33.99
N SER A 38 14.33 2.74 33.64
CA SER A 38 13.01 3.24 33.25
C SER A 38 12.31 3.97 34.39
N PRO A 39 11.83 5.21 34.19
CA PRO A 39 11.06 5.94 35.18
C PRO A 39 9.69 5.28 35.47
N LEU A 40 9.26 4.33 34.62
CA LEU A 40 8.03 3.56 34.85
C LEU A 40 8.19 2.50 35.93
N GLU A 41 9.41 2.12 36.30
CA GLU A 41 9.67 1.09 37.31
C GLU A 41 10.03 1.67 38.70
N VAL A 42 9.95 2.99 38.86
CA VAL A 42 10.15 3.64 40.19
C VAL A 42 9.02 3.26 41.14
N THR A 43 9.39 2.87 42.37
CA THR A 43 8.46 2.35 43.39
C THR A 43 8.24 3.32 44.58
N THR A 44 8.61 4.60 44.41
CA THR A 44 8.40 5.60 45.47
C THR A 44 6.91 5.78 45.77
N PRO A 45 6.54 5.93 47.07
CA PRO A 45 5.17 6.27 47.45
C PRO A 45 4.68 7.52 46.75
N ASP A 46 3.41 7.53 46.34
CA ASP A 46 2.79 8.68 45.65
C ASP A 46 1.60 9.17 46.48
N PRO A 47 1.47 10.50 46.71
CA PRO A 47 0.36 11.08 47.49
C PRO A 47 -1.03 10.78 46.97
N LEU A 48 -1.17 10.44 45.70
CA LEU A 48 -2.45 10.08 45.07
C LEU A 48 -2.91 8.67 45.45
N LEU A 49 -2.01 7.83 45.99
CA LEU A 49 -2.38 6.51 46.46
C LEU A 49 -2.70 6.57 47.96
N PRO A 50 -3.77 5.90 48.41
CA PRO A 50 -4.01 5.74 49.83
C PRO A 50 -2.84 4.97 50.47
N PRO A 51 -2.57 5.14 51.78
CA PRO A 51 -1.59 4.35 52.48
C PRO A 51 -1.83 2.87 52.25
N LEU A 52 -0.88 2.19 51.58
CA LEU A 52 -1.02 0.79 51.20
C LEU A 52 -1.26 -0.08 52.43
N ARG A 53 -2.50 -0.45 52.67
CA ARG A 53 -2.85 -1.52 53.58
C ARG A 53 -2.61 -2.83 52.83
N ASP A 54 -1.57 -3.56 53.22
CA ASP A 54 -1.20 -4.91 52.79
C ASP A 54 -1.96 -5.45 51.57
N LYS A 55 -1.43 -5.19 50.36
CA LYS A 55 -1.81 -5.83 49.09
C LYS A 55 -3.30 -5.86 48.71
N GLN A 56 -4.16 -5.12 49.40
CA GLN A 56 -5.59 -5.04 48.99
C GLN A 56 -5.77 -4.16 47.75
N PRO A 57 -6.56 -4.59 46.76
CA PRO A 57 -6.89 -3.77 45.64
C PRO A 57 -7.70 -2.52 46.07
N LEU A 58 -7.54 -1.41 45.34
CA LEU A 58 -8.31 -0.19 45.60
C LEU A 58 -9.81 -0.47 45.48
N SER A 59 -10.59 0.09 46.43
CA SER A 59 -12.06 0.08 46.35
C SER A 59 -12.57 0.89 45.15
N PHE A 60 -13.79 0.63 44.76
CA PHE A 60 -14.39 1.37 43.60
C PHE A 60 -14.35 2.90 43.75
N PRO A 61 -14.71 3.51 44.90
CA PRO A 61 -14.57 4.96 45.10
C PRO A 61 -13.13 5.46 45.03
N GLU A 62 -12.15 4.67 45.53
CA GLU A 62 -10.73 5.03 45.43
C GLU A 62 -10.24 4.99 44.01
N LYS A 63 -10.66 4.00 43.21
CA LYS A 63 -10.36 3.93 41.75
C LYS A 63 -10.91 5.13 41.01
N LEU A 64 -12.15 5.54 41.26
CA LEU A 64 -12.75 6.73 40.62
C LEU A 64 -12.00 8.02 40.96
N ARG A 65 -11.60 8.21 42.23
CA ARG A 65 -10.80 9.37 42.63
C ARG A 65 -9.41 9.36 41.97
N LEU A 66 -8.76 8.20 41.96
CA LEU A 66 -7.46 8.04 41.30
C LEU A 66 -7.59 8.33 39.81
N GLN A 67 -8.58 7.77 39.13
CA GLN A 67 -8.81 8.00 37.70
C GLN A 67 -8.96 9.50 37.40
N ALA A 68 -9.81 10.22 38.16
CA ALA A 68 -9.98 11.65 37.96
C ALA A 68 -8.68 12.45 38.17
N ALA A 69 -7.87 12.06 39.18
CA ALA A 69 -6.58 12.69 39.42
C ALA A 69 -5.57 12.42 38.26
N LEU A 70 -5.56 11.19 37.70
CA LEU A 70 -4.71 10.81 36.59
C LEU A 70 -5.12 11.49 35.28
N ASP A 71 -6.43 11.70 35.07
CA ASP A 71 -6.92 12.47 33.94
C ASP A 71 -6.48 13.94 34.04
N GLY A 72 -6.41 14.50 35.25
CA GLY A 72 -5.82 15.81 35.54
C GLY A 72 -4.33 15.86 35.19
N LEU A 73 -3.54 14.87 35.62
CA LEU A 73 -2.11 14.78 35.28
C LEU A 73 -1.90 14.68 33.76
N ASN A 74 -2.74 13.93 33.07
CA ASN A 74 -2.69 13.87 31.60
C ASN A 74 -2.92 15.24 30.94
N GLN A 75 -3.92 16.01 31.42
CA GLN A 75 -4.18 17.35 30.92
C GLN A 75 -3.01 18.31 31.20
N GLU A 76 -2.44 18.25 32.41
CA GLU A 76 -1.26 19.03 32.79
C GLU A 76 -0.07 18.72 31.89
N ALA A 77 0.24 17.45 31.68
CA ALA A 77 1.32 17.03 30.81
C ALA A 77 1.13 17.49 29.35
N ALA A 78 -0.13 17.41 28.85
CA ALA A 78 -0.45 17.90 27.51
C ALA A 78 -0.27 19.42 27.41
N ALA A 79 -0.62 20.19 28.43
CA ALA A 79 -0.38 21.62 28.47
C ALA A 79 1.11 21.97 28.50
N GLN A 80 1.94 21.24 29.25
CA GLN A 80 3.40 21.41 29.25
C GLN A 80 4.01 21.12 27.85
N LEU A 81 3.54 20.07 27.19
CA LEU A 81 3.99 19.79 25.82
C LEU A 81 3.61 20.89 24.84
N GLN A 82 2.39 21.43 24.95
CA GLN A 82 1.95 22.58 24.13
C GLN A 82 2.77 23.85 24.41
N ALA A 83 3.20 24.05 25.67
CA ALA A 83 4.08 25.15 26.07
C ALA A 83 5.55 24.94 25.58
N GLY A 84 5.86 23.79 24.99
CA GLY A 84 7.19 23.45 24.50
C GLY A 84 8.09 22.77 25.52
N ASP A 85 7.61 22.53 26.75
CA ASP A 85 8.35 21.83 27.81
C ASP A 85 8.09 20.30 27.72
N LYS A 86 8.80 19.69 26.78
CA LYS A 86 8.71 18.26 26.54
C LYS A 86 9.18 17.43 27.75
N GLU A 87 10.20 17.89 28.44
CA GLU A 87 10.80 17.16 29.60
C GLU A 87 9.82 17.13 30.77
N ALA A 88 9.22 18.28 31.14
CA ALA A 88 8.20 18.35 32.16
C ALA A 88 6.96 17.49 31.78
N ALA A 89 6.53 17.56 30.51
CA ALA A 89 5.39 16.78 30.04
C ALA A 89 5.61 15.27 30.24
N PHE A 90 6.75 14.72 29.79
CA PHE A 90 7.04 13.30 29.96
C PHE A 90 7.31 12.90 31.41
N ALA A 91 7.84 13.79 32.26
CA ALA A 91 7.97 13.53 33.70
C ALA A 91 6.58 13.31 34.34
N ILE A 92 5.59 14.14 33.98
CA ILE A 92 4.20 14.02 34.48
C ILE A 92 3.55 12.76 33.92
N TRP A 93 3.65 12.49 32.59
CA TRP A 93 3.09 11.25 32.03
C TRP A 93 3.74 9.99 32.61
N ASN A 94 5.03 9.97 32.84
CA ASN A 94 5.69 8.83 33.49
C ASN A 94 5.13 8.55 34.90
N ARG A 95 4.79 9.62 35.67
CA ARG A 95 4.08 9.51 36.93
C ARG A 95 2.68 8.96 36.74
N GLU A 96 1.91 9.50 35.79
CA GLU A 96 0.56 9.02 35.45
C GLU A 96 0.59 7.52 35.10
N LEU A 97 1.46 7.10 34.19
CA LEU A 97 1.56 5.72 33.70
C LEU A 97 1.85 4.74 34.86
N ARG A 98 2.73 5.10 35.80
CA ARG A 98 3.00 4.26 36.99
C ARG A 98 1.75 4.05 37.82
N LEU A 99 0.93 5.08 37.95
CA LEU A 99 -0.27 5.04 38.81
C LEU A 99 -1.46 4.36 38.09
N ARG A 100 -1.54 4.41 36.75
CA ARG A 100 -2.59 3.70 35.97
C ARG A 100 -2.63 2.20 36.23
N ARG A 101 -1.50 1.57 36.60
CA ARG A 101 -1.46 0.13 36.92
C ARG A 101 -2.38 -0.26 38.10
N TYR A 102 -2.72 0.68 39.01
CA TYR A 102 -3.62 0.43 40.12
C TYR A 102 -5.10 0.44 39.71
N LEU A 103 -5.42 0.95 38.51
CA LEU A 103 -6.77 0.89 37.94
C LEU A 103 -7.03 -0.45 37.26
N GLY A 104 -6.00 -1.07 36.69
CA GLY A 104 -6.05 -2.35 36.02
C GLY A 104 -5.16 -2.40 34.78
N ALA A 105 -4.88 -3.62 34.29
CA ALA A 105 -3.95 -3.81 33.17
C ALA A 105 -4.45 -3.16 31.86
N VAL A 106 -5.76 -3.15 31.61
CA VAL A 106 -6.34 -2.51 30.40
C VAL A 106 -6.15 -1.00 30.44
N ASP A 107 -6.44 -0.37 31.59
CA ASP A 107 -6.26 1.08 31.79
C ASP A 107 -4.78 1.48 31.64
N GLU A 108 -3.87 0.69 32.22
CA GLU A 108 -2.44 0.91 32.08
C GLU A 108 -2.01 0.84 30.60
N VAL A 109 -2.41 -0.20 29.86
CA VAL A 109 -2.04 -0.39 28.45
C VAL A 109 -2.62 0.71 27.56
N GLN A 110 -3.87 1.16 27.81
CA GLN A 110 -4.48 2.27 27.06
C GLN A 110 -3.72 3.58 27.26
N ALA A 111 -3.32 3.87 28.51
CA ALA A 111 -2.50 5.04 28.80
C ALA A 111 -1.10 4.94 28.16
N LEU A 112 -0.46 3.76 28.23
CA LEU A 112 0.81 3.49 27.54
C LEU A 112 0.68 3.66 26.03
N ALA A 113 -0.41 3.22 25.42
CA ALA A 113 -0.68 3.39 24.00
C ALA A 113 -0.75 4.88 23.60
N ARG A 114 -1.49 5.67 24.37
CA ARG A 114 -1.66 7.11 24.15
C ARG A 114 -0.32 7.87 24.29
N VAL A 115 0.37 7.68 25.40
CA VAL A 115 1.66 8.37 25.62
C VAL A 115 2.74 7.86 24.67
N GLY A 116 2.69 6.57 24.31
CA GLY A 116 3.60 5.96 23.34
C GLY A 116 3.44 6.57 21.93
N GLU A 117 2.23 6.83 21.49
CA GLU A 117 1.97 7.53 20.23
C GLU A 117 2.52 8.97 20.26
N ILE A 118 2.32 9.68 21.37
CA ILE A 118 2.90 11.02 21.55
C ILE A 118 4.42 10.94 21.51
N ALA A 119 5.04 10.02 22.22
CA ALA A 119 6.49 9.82 22.26
C ALA A 119 7.04 9.53 20.85
N TRP A 120 6.37 8.67 20.09
CA TRP A 120 6.72 8.38 18.71
C TRP A 120 6.67 9.65 17.84
N ASN A 121 5.57 10.41 17.91
CA ASN A 121 5.37 11.62 17.12
C ASN A 121 6.36 12.73 17.50
N GLN A 122 6.83 12.74 18.75
CA GLN A 122 7.87 13.64 19.26
C GLN A 122 9.31 13.12 19.00
N ASN A 123 9.48 12.02 18.28
CA ASN A 123 10.76 11.34 18.04
C ASN A 123 11.51 11.02 19.33
N ASP A 124 10.81 10.73 20.41
CA ASP A 124 11.41 10.39 21.71
C ASP A 124 11.69 8.90 21.82
N ARG A 125 12.84 8.47 21.30
CA ARG A 125 13.26 7.06 21.30
C ARG A 125 13.32 6.45 22.70
N GLN A 126 13.74 7.24 23.68
CA GLN A 126 13.89 6.79 25.06
C GLN A 126 12.53 6.46 25.67
N GLN A 127 11.55 7.35 25.53
CA GLN A 127 10.19 7.11 26.03
C GLN A 127 9.51 5.95 25.28
N VAL A 128 9.65 5.86 23.95
CA VAL A 128 9.17 4.73 23.16
C VAL A 128 9.76 3.41 23.66
N PHE A 129 11.06 3.40 23.98
CA PHE A 129 11.73 2.21 24.53
C PHE A 129 11.16 1.79 25.89
N TYR A 130 11.03 2.72 26.83
CA TYR A 130 10.47 2.43 28.17
C TYR A 130 9.04 1.90 28.09
N ILE A 131 8.20 2.55 27.28
CA ILE A 131 6.81 2.13 27.08
C ILE A 131 6.78 0.74 26.44
N THR A 132 7.59 0.48 25.42
CA THR A 132 7.65 -0.84 24.76
C THR A 132 8.08 -1.93 25.74
N GLN A 133 9.08 -1.69 26.57
CA GLN A 133 9.50 -2.63 27.63
C GLN A 133 8.36 -2.93 28.60
N ARG A 134 7.62 -1.89 29.02
CA ARG A 134 6.50 -2.08 29.95
C ARG A 134 5.37 -2.89 29.31
N LEU A 135 5.03 -2.61 28.06
CA LEU A 135 4.05 -3.39 27.28
C LEU A 135 4.45 -4.87 27.20
N GLN A 136 5.74 -5.15 26.92
CA GLN A 136 6.27 -6.53 26.90
C GLN A 136 6.15 -7.22 28.27
N ALA A 137 6.41 -6.51 29.36
CA ALA A 137 6.24 -7.06 30.71
C ALA A 137 4.77 -7.41 31.00
N ILE A 138 3.82 -6.54 30.59
CA ILE A 138 2.38 -6.81 30.74
C ILE A 138 1.96 -7.98 29.87
N GLN A 139 2.39 -8.02 28.60
CA GLN A 139 2.12 -9.14 27.69
C GLN A 139 2.59 -10.47 28.27
N LYS A 140 3.81 -10.51 28.81
CA LYS A 140 4.37 -11.71 29.45
C LYS A 140 3.55 -12.16 30.67
N GLN A 141 3.04 -11.21 31.46
CA GLN A 141 2.18 -11.51 32.62
C GLN A 141 0.80 -12.03 32.18
N ALA A 142 0.28 -11.53 31.06
CA ALA A 142 -1.01 -11.91 30.51
C ALA A 142 -0.99 -13.27 29.78
N GLN A 143 0.19 -13.81 29.47
CA GLN A 143 0.30 -15.13 28.84
C GLN A 143 -0.22 -16.24 29.75
N PRO A 144 -1.03 -17.19 29.22
CA PRO A 144 -1.52 -18.32 29.99
C PRO A 144 -0.36 -19.15 30.54
N LYS A 145 -0.33 -19.39 31.83
CA LYS A 145 0.74 -20.16 32.51
C LYS A 145 0.74 -21.65 32.16
N ASN A 146 -0.34 -22.18 31.57
CA ASN A 146 -0.46 -23.59 31.18
C ASN A 146 -0.94 -23.70 29.73
N SER A 147 -0.12 -24.28 28.87
CA SER A 147 -0.40 -24.50 27.44
C SER A 147 -1.58 -25.45 27.15
N LYS A 148 -2.12 -26.13 28.16
CA LYS A 148 -3.26 -27.10 27.99
C LYS A 148 -4.64 -26.47 28.17
N THR A 149 -4.74 -25.25 28.69
CA THR A 149 -6.02 -24.53 28.86
C THR A 149 -5.92 -23.12 28.26
N GLN A 150 -5.72 -23.07 26.95
CA GLN A 150 -5.58 -21.84 26.17
C GLN A 150 -6.92 -21.05 26.01
N THR A 151 -7.95 -21.44 26.77
CA THR A 151 -9.34 -21.00 26.55
C THR A 151 -9.75 -19.72 27.26
N ASN A 152 -8.89 -19.09 28.05
CA ASN A 152 -9.26 -17.87 28.79
C ASN A 152 -8.25 -16.74 28.58
N VAL A 153 -8.13 -16.28 27.32
CA VAL A 153 -7.39 -15.07 26.99
C VAL A 153 -8.30 -13.87 27.27
N ASP A 154 -7.83 -12.92 28.07
CA ASP A 154 -8.50 -11.62 28.19
C ASP A 154 -8.37 -10.85 26.87
N LEU A 155 -9.33 -11.06 25.95
CA LEU A 155 -9.33 -10.44 24.63
C LEU A 155 -9.32 -8.91 24.69
N GLN A 156 -9.88 -8.28 25.74
CA GLN A 156 -9.85 -6.85 25.91
C GLN A 156 -8.42 -6.36 26.15
N LEU A 157 -7.69 -7.01 27.04
CA LEU A 157 -6.28 -6.69 27.31
C LEU A 157 -5.41 -6.95 26.08
N TRP A 158 -5.61 -8.08 25.40
CA TRP A 158 -4.81 -8.42 24.20
C TRP A 158 -5.06 -7.46 23.05
N ARG A 159 -6.30 -7.03 22.81
CA ARG A 159 -6.61 -5.98 21.81
C ARG A 159 -5.96 -4.64 22.17
N ALA A 160 -6.01 -4.27 23.46
CA ALA A 160 -5.33 -3.06 23.93
C ALA A 160 -3.81 -3.13 23.71
N LEU A 161 -3.17 -4.27 24.02
CA LEU A 161 -1.74 -4.52 23.77
C LEU A 161 -1.41 -4.42 22.26
N GLY A 162 -2.21 -5.06 21.40
CA GLY A 162 -2.02 -5.00 19.95
C GLY A 162 -2.06 -3.56 19.43
N GLN A 163 -3.03 -2.78 19.87
CA GLN A 163 -3.15 -1.36 19.53
C GLN A 163 -1.97 -0.55 20.08
N ALA A 164 -1.57 -0.79 21.32
CA ALA A 164 -0.44 -0.10 21.93
C ALA A 164 0.87 -0.33 21.18
N TYR A 165 1.13 -1.57 20.76
CA TYR A 165 2.30 -1.88 19.94
C TYR A 165 2.25 -1.21 18.54
N GLN A 166 1.07 -1.07 17.95
CA GLN A 166 0.94 -0.30 16.71
C GLN A 166 1.27 1.17 16.92
N ASN A 167 0.78 1.78 18.01
CA ASN A 167 1.02 3.20 18.33
C ASN A 167 2.51 3.50 18.54
N VAL A 168 3.25 2.59 19.17
CA VAL A 168 4.72 2.72 19.33
C VAL A 168 5.52 2.15 18.15
N ARG A 169 4.84 1.77 17.05
CA ARG A 169 5.47 1.17 15.85
C ARG A 169 6.29 -0.09 16.11
N SER A 170 5.95 -0.82 17.16
CA SER A 170 6.57 -2.10 17.49
C SER A 170 5.85 -3.24 16.76
N LEU A 171 6.10 -3.38 15.44
CA LEU A 171 5.29 -4.21 14.54
C LEU A 171 5.39 -5.72 14.87
N LYS A 172 6.58 -6.22 15.21
CA LYS A 172 6.75 -7.65 15.52
C LYS A 172 5.91 -8.09 16.72
N PRO A 173 5.99 -7.43 17.90
CA PRO A 173 5.10 -7.74 19.01
C PRO A 173 3.61 -7.55 18.69
N ALA A 174 3.25 -6.53 17.88
CA ALA A 174 1.88 -6.35 17.44
C ALA A 174 1.37 -7.59 16.68
N ILE A 175 2.13 -8.10 15.70
CA ILE A 175 1.79 -9.30 14.93
C ILE A 175 1.66 -10.53 15.86
N GLU A 176 2.58 -10.70 16.79
CA GLU A 176 2.53 -11.79 17.78
C GLU A 176 1.23 -11.76 18.61
N VAL A 177 0.85 -10.57 19.09
CA VAL A 177 -0.40 -10.34 19.82
C VAL A 177 -1.62 -10.64 18.97
N TYR A 178 -1.70 -10.10 17.74
CA TYR A 178 -2.85 -10.34 16.86
C TYR A 178 -2.96 -11.81 16.42
N ASN A 179 -1.86 -12.53 16.28
CA ASN A 179 -1.90 -13.98 16.05
C ASN A 179 -2.52 -14.74 17.24
N GLN A 180 -2.24 -14.33 18.49
CA GLN A 180 -2.89 -14.90 19.66
C GLN A 180 -4.39 -14.56 19.72
N ILE A 181 -4.75 -13.32 19.38
CA ILE A 181 -6.16 -12.92 19.25
C ILE A 181 -6.86 -13.79 18.19
N LEU A 182 -6.24 -14.00 17.03
CA LEU A 182 -6.81 -14.82 15.96
C LEU A 182 -7.10 -16.25 16.42
N VAL A 183 -6.18 -16.86 17.14
CA VAL A 183 -6.40 -18.20 17.75
C VAL A 183 -7.59 -18.18 18.70
N ALA A 184 -7.68 -17.19 19.59
CA ALA A 184 -8.74 -17.11 20.58
C ALA A 184 -10.13 -16.87 19.95
N VAL A 185 -10.25 -15.95 18.99
CA VAL A 185 -11.53 -15.66 18.32
C VAL A 185 -12.00 -16.84 17.47
N ARG A 186 -11.09 -17.60 16.87
CA ARG A 186 -11.41 -18.87 16.17
C ARG A 186 -11.96 -19.92 17.11
N GLN A 187 -11.36 -20.09 18.29
CA GLN A 187 -11.86 -21.01 19.32
C GLN A 187 -13.26 -20.62 19.82
N GLN A 188 -13.53 -19.31 19.91
CA GLN A 188 -14.84 -18.76 20.28
C GLN A 188 -15.84 -18.78 19.13
N GLN A 189 -15.41 -19.12 17.91
CA GLN A 189 -16.20 -19.06 16.68
C GLN A 189 -16.75 -17.65 16.37
N ASP A 190 -16.08 -16.61 16.89
CA ASP A 190 -16.42 -15.19 16.61
C ASP A 190 -15.92 -14.80 15.23
N LYS A 191 -16.79 -15.01 14.23
CA LYS A 191 -16.47 -14.79 12.83
C LYS A 191 -16.22 -13.32 12.47
N THR A 192 -16.85 -12.39 13.18
CA THR A 192 -16.64 -10.96 12.99
C THR A 192 -15.26 -10.55 13.48
N ALA A 193 -14.92 -10.94 14.70
CA ALA A 193 -13.60 -10.68 15.25
C ALA A 193 -12.47 -11.39 14.50
N GLU A 194 -12.73 -12.57 13.90
CA GLU A 194 -11.78 -13.27 13.03
C GLU A 194 -11.44 -12.42 11.81
N VAL A 195 -12.46 -11.91 11.10
CA VAL A 195 -12.30 -11.05 9.92
C VAL A 195 -11.53 -9.78 10.27
N ASP A 196 -11.89 -9.08 11.35
CA ASP A 196 -11.23 -7.85 11.78
C ASP A 196 -9.76 -8.10 12.17
N THR A 197 -9.49 -9.23 12.81
CA THR A 197 -8.13 -9.63 13.18
C THR A 197 -7.28 -9.96 11.95
N LEU A 198 -7.82 -10.68 10.97
CA LEU A 198 -7.14 -10.98 9.70
C LEU A 198 -6.85 -9.72 8.90
N LYS A 199 -7.81 -8.76 8.83
CA LYS A 199 -7.59 -7.45 8.21
C LYS A 199 -6.43 -6.71 8.88
N THR A 200 -6.39 -6.71 10.21
CA THR A 200 -5.33 -6.06 10.97
C THR A 200 -3.97 -6.71 10.70
N LEU A 201 -3.88 -8.03 10.73
CA LEU A 201 -2.65 -8.78 10.41
C LEU A 201 -2.19 -8.53 8.97
N GLY A 202 -3.11 -8.57 8.01
CA GLY A 202 -2.82 -8.27 6.61
C GLY A 202 -2.19 -6.88 6.45
N ASN A 203 -2.78 -5.87 7.08
CA ASN A 203 -2.27 -4.50 7.06
C ASN A 203 -0.91 -4.35 7.76
N LEU A 204 -0.70 -5.00 8.91
CA LEU A 204 0.59 -4.99 9.61
C LEU A 204 1.69 -5.59 8.75
N HIS A 205 1.40 -6.70 8.06
CA HIS A 205 2.34 -7.31 7.13
C HIS A 205 2.62 -6.43 5.90
N LEU A 206 1.62 -5.69 5.39
CA LEU A 206 1.81 -4.72 4.31
C LEU A 206 2.73 -3.56 4.72
N VAL A 207 2.52 -2.99 5.90
CA VAL A 207 3.38 -1.91 6.45
C VAL A 207 4.84 -2.38 6.57
N TRP A 208 5.06 -3.65 6.79
CA TRP A 208 6.41 -4.24 6.89
C TRP A 208 6.92 -4.83 5.56
N PHE A 209 6.21 -4.60 4.46
CA PHE A 209 6.53 -5.16 3.14
C PHE A 209 6.65 -6.69 3.12
N ASN A 210 6.02 -7.37 4.09
CA ASN A 210 5.95 -8.82 4.15
C ASN A 210 4.77 -9.31 3.29
N TYR A 211 4.91 -9.17 1.98
CA TYR A 211 3.87 -9.50 1.02
C TYR A 211 3.39 -10.96 1.08
N PRO A 212 4.24 -11.97 1.32
CA PRO A 212 3.76 -13.35 1.43
C PRO A 212 2.76 -13.56 2.57
N GLN A 213 3.01 -12.99 3.75
CA GLN A 213 2.10 -13.10 4.88
C GLN A 213 0.87 -12.22 4.72
N ALA A 214 1.03 -11.02 4.14
CA ALA A 214 -0.10 -10.18 3.77
C ALA A 214 -1.04 -10.91 2.80
N ALA A 215 -0.49 -11.55 1.75
CA ALA A 215 -1.28 -12.33 0.81
C ALA A 215 -2.05 -13.45 1.51
N ALA A 216 -1.39 -14.23 2.37
CA ALA A 216 -2.04 -15.33 3.10
C ALA A 216 -3.26 -14.86 3.91
N ASN A 217 -3.15 -13.72 4.61
CA ASN A 217 -4.28 -13.18 5.37
C ASN A 217 -5.42 -12.72 4.45
N TYR A 218 -5.11 -12.04 3.32
CA TYR A 218 -6.13 -11.58 2.39
C TYR A 218 -6.72 -12.72 1.54
N GLU A 219 -5.98 -13.78 1.22
CA GLU A 219 -6.51 -15.01 0.58
C GLU A 219 -7.52 -15.70 1.51
N GLU A 220 -7.26 -15.72 2.82
CA GLU A 220 -8.20 -16.26 3.81
C GLU A 220 -9.45 -15.39 3.94
N LEU A 221 -9.30 -14.07 4.01
CA LEU A 221 -10.42 -13.11 3.99
C LEU A 221 -11.28 -13.27 2.75
N LEU A 222 -10.65 -13.44 1.58
CA LEU A 222 -11.35 -13.68 0.32
C LEU A 222 -12.16 -14.97 0.37
N THR A 223 -11.59 -16.05 0.91
CA THR A 223 -12.28 -17.33 1.08
C THR A 223 -13.50 -17.20 2.00
N LEU A 224 -13.36 -16.45 3.10
CA LEU A 224 -14.47 -16.19 4.01
C LEU A 224 -15.58 -15.37 3.34
N ALA A 225 -15.25 -14.30 2.62
CA ALA A 225 -16.22 -13.45 1.93
C ALA A 225 -16.96 -14.24 0.83
N THR A 226 -16.24 -14.99 0.00
CA THR A 226 -16.82 -15.82 -1.06
C THR A 226 -17.77 -16.87 -0.47
N SER A 227 -17.38 -17.54 0.62
CA SER A 227 -18.22 -18.58 1.25
C SER A 227 -19.52 -18.02 1.86
N ARG A 228 -19.58 -16.72 2.14
CA ARG A 228 -20.75 -16.02 2.71
C ARG A 228 -21.54 -15.26 1.66
N GLY A 229 -21.07 -15.19 0.42
CA GLY A 229 -21.69 -14.36 -0.63
C GLY A 229 -21.57 -12.86 -0.39
N GLU A 230 -20.53 -12.42 0.35
CA GLU A 230 -20.27 -11.01 0.67
C GLU A 230 -19.53 -10.33 -0.49
N SER A 231 -20.25 -10.06 -1.58
CA SER A 231 -19.66 -9.61 -2.87
C SER A 231 -18.82 -8.30 -2.75
N GLN A 232 -19.22 -7.38 -1.86
CA GLN A 232 -18.47 -6.12 -1.66
C GLN A 232 -17.13 -6.37 -0.97
N ASP A 233 -17.10 -7.25 0.02
CA ASP A 233 -15.87 -7.64 0.71
C ASP A 233 -14.99 -8.48 -0.18
N GLU A 234 -15.57 -9.40 -0.96
CA GLU A 234 -14.85 -10.17 -1.99
C GLU A 234 -14.08 -9.25 -2.95
N LEU A 235 -14.76 -8.25 -3.53
CA LEU A 235 -14.12 -7.28 -4.42
C LEU A 235 -13.00 -6.51 -3.71
N THR A 236 -13.24 -6.09 -2.48
CA THR A 236 -12.24 -5.37 -1.67
C THR A 236 -10.97 -6.21 -1.46
N TYR A 237 -11.13 -7.49 -1.12
CA TYR A 237 -9.98 -8.36 -0.87
C TYR A 237 -9.25 -8.75 -2.16
N LEU A 238 -9.97 -8.92 -3.27
CA LEU A 238 -9.35 -9.09 -4.59
C LEU A 238 -8.50 -7.89 -4.98
N GLN A 239 -8.96 -6.66 -4.75
CA GLN A 239 -8.18 -5.44 -5.00
C GLN A 239 -6.91 -5.38 -4.15
N GLN A 240 -6.99 -5.75 -2.87
CA GLN A 240 -5.81 -5.83 -2.00
C GLN A 240 -4.82 -6.89 -2.49
N LEU A 241 -5.30 -8.07 -2.87
CA LEU A 241 -4.46 -9.14 -3.42
C LEU A 241 -3.81 -8.72 -4.74
N ALA A 242 -4.53 -8.04 -5.64
CA ALA A 242 -3.96 -7.52 -6.88
C ALA A 242 -2.80 -6.54 -6.60
N TYR A 243 -2.95 -5.66 -5.61
CA TYR A 243 -1.86 -4.79 -5.15
C TYR A 243 -0.68 -5.60 -4.60
N ILE A 244 -0.93 -6.54 -3.69
CA ILE A 244 0.10 -7.37 -3.05
C ILE A 244 0.89 -8.16 -4.10
N TYR A 245 0.21 -8.83 -5.04
CA TYR A 245 0.87 -9.63 -6.07
C TYR A 245 1.65 -8.79 -7.07
N LYS A 246 1.18 -7.58 -7.38
CA LYS A 246 1.95 -6.61 -8.18
C LYS A 246 3.24 -6.21 -7.46
N GLN A 247 3.19 -5.87 -6.16
CA GLN A 247 4.36 -5.46 -5.38
C GLN A 247 5.36 -6.61 -5.20
N SER A 248 4.86 -7.83 -5.01
CA SER A 248 5.68 -9.04 -4.85
C SER A 248 6.07 -9.70 -6.17
N LYS A 249 5.73 -9.09 -7.32
CA LYS A 249 6.05 -9.58 -8.68
C LYS A 249 5.54 -11.00 -8.96
N GLN A 250 4.41 -11.39 -8.38
CA GLN A 250 3.76 -12.68 -8.60
C GLN A 250 2.77 -12.57 -9.77
N ALA A 251 3.30 -12.55 -11.00
CA ALA A 251 2.55 -12.24 -12.20
C ALA A 251 1.35 -13.18 -12.43
N GLN A 252 1.51 -14.50 -12.23
CA GLN A 252 0.40 -15.46 -12.42
C GLN A 252 -0.73 -15.19 -11.42
N LYS A 253 -0.43 -15.07 -10.13
CA LYS A 253 -1.45 -14.76 -9.12
C LYS A 253 -2.11 -13.41 -9.36
N SER A 254 -1.36 -12.42 -9.86
CA SER A 254 -1.90 -11.14 -10.27
C SER A 254 -2.93 -11.29 -11.40
N ILE A 255 -2.64 -12.10 -12.43
CA ILE A 255 -3.58 -12.41 -13.52
C ILE A 255 -4.86 -13.03 -12.97
N ASP A 256 -4.74 -14.02 -12.09
CA ASP A 256 -5.90 -14.75 -11.55
C ASP A 256 -6.88 -13.79 -10.83
N VAL A 257 -6.34 -12.93 -9.95
CA VAL A 257 -7.17 -11.96 -9.20
C VAL A 257 -7.72 -10.85 -10.11
N LEU A 258 -6.90 -10.29 -11.04
CA LEU A 258 -7.35 -9.26 -11.96
C LEU A 258 -8.44 -9.78 -12.92
N THR A 259 -8.37 -11.05 -13.31
CA THR A 259 -9.41 -11.68 -14.12
C THR A 259 -10.73 -11.77 -13.36
N ARG A 260 -10.70 -12.17 -12.09
CA ARG A 260 -11.92 -12.17 -11.26
C ARG A 260 -12.51 -10.75 -11.11
N ILE A 261 -11.67 -9.74 -10.86
CA ILE A 261 -12.13 -8.34 -10.78
C ILE A 261 -12.73 -7.90 -12.13
N LYS A 262 -12.09 -8.25 -13.25
CA LYS A 262 -12.59 -7.95 -14.60
C LYS A 262 -13.96 -8.57 -14.82
N ASP A 263 -14.17 -9.82 -14.41
CA ASP A 263 -15.44 -10.52 -14.58
C ASP A 263 -16.56 -9.87 -13.73
N ILE A 264 -16.26 -9.44 -12.49
CA ILE A 264 -17.18 -8.66 -11.66
C ILE A 264 -17.53 -7.33 -12.33
N TYR A 265 -16.54 -6.58 -12.82
CA TYR A 265 -16.76 -5.27 -13.45
C TYR A 265 -17.46 -5.35 -14.80
N SER A 266 -17.33 -6.46 -15.54
CA SER A 266 -18.05 -6.67 -16.80
C SER A 266 -19.57 -6.78 -16.61
N GLN A 267 -20.02 -7.18 -15.44
CA GLN A 267 -21.43 -7.33 -15.08
C GLN A 267 -22.04 -6.06 -14.48
N ASP A 268 -21.22 -5.11 -14.04
CA ASP A 268 -21.66 -3.83 -13.46
C ASP A 268 -21.37 -2.67 -14.42
N ILE A 269 -22.43 -2.08 -14.97
CA ILE A 269 -22.35 -1.00 -15.94
C ILE A 269 -21.56 0.23 -15.41
N ASN A 270 -21.61 0.47 -14.10
CA ASN A 270 -20.91 1.60 -13.48
C ASN A 270 -19.39 1.36 -13.36
N SER A 271 -18.97 0.10 -13.41
CA SER A 271 -17.57 -0.31 -13.27
C SER A 271 -16.89 -0.59 -14.62
N GLN A 272 -17.66 -0.65 -15.72
CA GLN A 272 -17.12 -0.95 -17.06
C GLN A 272 -16.03 0.02 -17.50
N ALA A 273 -16.07 1.27 -17.06
CA ALA A 273 -15.03 2.26 -17.33
C ALA A 273 -13.64 1.86 -16.84
N GLN A 274 -13.52 0.88 -15.93
CA GLN A 274 -12.25 0.39 -15.39
C GLN A 274 -11.70 -0.82 -16.16
N LEU A 275 -12.49 -1.45 -17.04
CA LEU A 275 -12.09 -2.64 -17.77
C LEU A 275 -10.82 -2.47 -18.61
N PRO A 276 -10.59 -1.36 -19.35
CA PRO A 276 -9.35 -1.18 -20.11
C PRO A 276 -8.11 -1.22 -19.21
N THR A 277 -8.17 -0.61 -18.04
CA THR A 277 -7.05 -0.60 -17.07
C THR A 277 -6.74 -2.00 -16.56
N LEU A 278 -7.77 -2.82 -16.28
CA LEU A 278 -7.58 -4.21 -15.84
C LEU A 278 -7.00 -5.06 -16.96
N GLN A 279 -7.52 -4.92 -18.19
CA GLN A 279 -7.02 -5.64 -19.37
C GLN A 279 -5.55 -5.31 -19.67
N LEU A 280 -5.16 -4.03 -19.55
CA LEU A 280 -3.77 -3.58 -19.65
C LEU A 280 -2.89 -4.24 -18.57
N ALA A 281 -3.35 -4.28 -17.33
CA ALA A 281 -2.62 -4.90 -16.24
C ALA A 281 -2.46 -6.42 -16.44
N ILE A 282 -3.49 -7.11 -16.88
CA ILE A 282 -3.45 -8.55 -17.23
C ILE A 282 -2.45 -8.78 -18.37
N ALA A 283 -2.54 -7.99 -19.45
CA ALA A 283 -1.63 -8.08 -20.60
C ALA A 283 -0.15 -7.90 -20.19
N THR A 284 0.12 -6.91 -19.34
CA THR A 284 1.48 -6.64 -18.83
C THR A 284 2.03 -7.81 -18.00
N ASN A 285 1.18 -8.46 -17.20
CA ASN A 285 1.59 -9.65 -16.46
C ASN A 285 1.87 -10.85 -17.41
N TYR A 286 1.04 -11.06 -18.45
CA TYR A 286 1.32 -12.07 -19.47
C TYR A 286 2.60 -11.77 -20.25
N GLU A 287 2.85 -10.50 -20.63
CA GLU A 287 4.11 -10.09 -21.25
C GLU A 287 5.32 -10.38 -20.34
N THR A 288 5.16 -10.18 -19.03
CA THR A 288 6.22 -10.50 -18.06
C THR A 288 6.49 -12.00 -18.01
N LEU A 289 5.45 -12.83 -17.94
CA LEU A 289 5.59 -14.29 -17.95
C LEU A 289 6.09 -14.83 -19.29
N ALA A 290 5.77 -14.17 -20.40
CA ALA A 290 6.20 -14.55 -21.72
C ALA A 290 7.74 -14.46 -21.91
N LYS A 291 8.45 -13.71 -21.08
CA LYS A 291 9.92 -13.66 -21.07
C LYS A 291 10.55 -15.00 -20.64
N GLU A 292 9.85 -15.74 -19.80
CA GLU A 292 10.27 -17.08 -19.34
C GLU A 292 9.57 -18.19 -20.13
N ASN A 293 8.35 -17.96 -20.59
CA ASN A 293 7.55 -18.90 -21.36
C ASN A 293 6.90 -18.21 -22.56
N ALA A 294 7.56 -18.24 -23.71
CA ALA A 294 7.10 -17.59 -24.95
C ALA A 294 5.70 -18.03 -25.41
N ALA A 295 5.21 -19.20 -24.98
CA ALA A 295 3.85 -19.66 -25.29
C ALA A 295 2.75 -18.77 -24.70
N LEU A 296 3.07 -17.92 -23.73
CA LEU A 296 2.12 -16.96 -23.12
C LEU A 296 2.05 -15.62 -23.86
N LEU A 297 2.92 -15.37 -24.84
CA LEU A 297 2.91 -14.11 -25.58
C LEU A 297 1.59 -13.83 -26.32
N PRO A 298 0.90 -14.82 -26.93
CA PRO A 298 -0.39 -14.60 -27.53
C PRO A 298 -1.45 -14.07 -26.55
N GLU A 299 -1.41 -14.46 -25.29
CA GLU A 299 -2.32 -13.94 -24.28
C GLU A 299 -2.04 -12.47 -23.95
N ALA A 300 -0.77 -12.04 -23.98
CA ALA A 300 -0.42 -10.64 -23.85
C ALA A 300 -1.01 -9.82 -25.01
N PHE A 301 -0.82 -10.25 -26.26
CA PHE A 301 -1.41 -9.62 -27.44
C PHE A 301 -2.93 -9.50 -27.33
N LYS A 302 -3.60 -10.61 -27.04
CA LYS A 302 -5.06 -10.67 -26.91
C LYS A 302 -5.60 -9.68 -25.87
N ASN A 303 -4.96 -9.59 -24.72
CA ASN A 303 -5.42 -8.68 -23.66
C ASN A 303 -5.09 -7.22 -23.97
N TYR A 304 -3.97 -6.90 -24.64
CA TYR A 304 -3.70 -5.54 -25.10
C TYR A 304 -4.69 -5.12 -26.19
N GLN A 305 -5.02 -6.00 -27.15
CA GLN A 305 -6.03 -5.73 -28.17
C GLN A 305 -7.42 -5.52 -27.54
N ALA A 306 -7.79 -6.34 -26.57
CA ALA A 306 -9.02 -6.17 -25.81
C ALA A 306 -9.05 -4.82 -25.07
N ALA A 307 -7.94 -4.44 -24.42
CA ALA A 307 -7.81 -3.15 -23.74
C ALA A 307 -8.01 -1.98 -24.71
N TYR A 308 -7.39 -2.02 -25.89
CA TYR A 308 -7.58 -1.03 -26.95
C TYR A 308 -9.05 -0.95 -27.36
N THR A 309 -9.65 -2.09 -27.73
CA THR A 309 -11.03 -2.14 -28.23
C THR A 309 -12.02 -1.60 -27.20
N THR A 310 -11.90 -2.05 -25.96
CA THR A 310 -12.79 -1.59 -24.87
C THR A 310 -12.59 -0.10 -24.58
N ALA A 311 -11.34 0.37 -24.52
CA ALA A 311 -11.04 1.79 -24.30
C ALA A 311 -11.57 2.68 -25.43
N TRP A 312 -11.42 2.24 -26.67
CA TRP A 312 -11.94 2.95 -27.84
C TRP A 312 -13.46 3.09 -27.80
N GLN A 313 -14.17 1.98 -27.52
CA GLN A 313 -15.64 1.98 -27.39
C GLN A 313 -16.13 2.92 -26.28
N LEU A 314 -15.36 3.00 -25.19
CA LEU A 314 -15.65 3.89 -24.05
C LEU A 314 -15.12 5.31 -24.25
N GLN A 315 -14.57 5.64 -25.43
CA GLN A 315 -13.94 6.94 -25.74
C GLN A 315 -12.80 7.33 -24.78
N GLN A 316 -12.17 6.35 -24.16
CA GLN A 316 -11.00 6.51 -23.31
C GLN A 316 -9.72 6.51 -24.15
N TYR A 317 -9.56 7.50 -25.04
CA TYR A 317 -8.51 7.52 -26.05
C TYR A 317 -7.09 7.43 -25.47
N ALA A 318 -6.84 8.02 -24.29
CA ALA A 318 -5.56 7.88 -23.63
C ALA A 318 -5.24 6.41 -23.23
N ARG A 319 -6.25 5.63 -22.78
CA ARG A 319 -6.09 4.21 -22.47
C ARG A 319 -5.96 3.36 -23.72
N ALA A 320 -6.70 3.71 -24.77
CA ALA A 320 -6.57 3.06 -26.07
C ALA A 320 -5.16 3.25 -26.65
N ALA A 321 -4.62 4.47 -26.59
CA ALA A 321 -3.25 4.77 -26.99
C ALA A 321 -2.22 4.00 -26.18
N GLU A 322 -2.38 3.91 -24.85
CA GLU A 322 -1.50 3.13 -23.98
C GLU A 322 -1.43 1.64 -24.41
N ALA A 323 -2.57 1.05 -24.77
CA ALA A 323 -2.60 -0.34 -25.25
C ALA A 323 -1.86 -0.50 -26.58
N LEU A 324 -2.05 0.42 -27.53
CA LEU A 324 -1.37 0.41 -28.83
C LEU A 324 0.14 0.61 -28.66
N GLN A 325 0.56 1.52 -27.79
CA GLN A 325 1.98 1.75 -27.47
C GLN A 325 2.67 0.50 -26.89
N LYS A 326 1.91 -0.41 -26.26
CA LYS A 326 2.41 -1.72 -25.81
C LYS A 326 2.44 -2.77 -26.94
N LEU A 327 1.45 -2.76 -27.82
CA LEU A 327 1.37 -3.70 -28.94
C LEU A 327 2.47 -3.48 -29.98
N ILE A 328 2.82 -2.24 -30.30
CA ILE A 328 3.79 -1.92 -31.34
C ILE A 328 5.15 -2.57 -31.11
N PRO A 329 5.82 -2.41 -29.94
CA PRO A 329 7.10 -3.08 -29.69
C PRO A 329 6.98 -4.61 -29.65
N LEU A 330 5.82 -5.15 -29.27
CA LEU A 330 5.60 -6.60 -29.31
C LEU A 330 5.58 -7.12 -30.75
N TYR A 331 4.81 -6.48 -31.68
CA TYR A 331 4.82 -6.82 -33.11
C TYR A 331 6.23 -6.73 -33.69
N ARG A 332 6.94 -5.62 -33.38
CA ARG A 332 8.32 -5.43 -33.85
C ARG A 332 9.25 -6.53 -33.35
N SER A 333 9.15 -6.95 -32.08
CA SER A 333 9.98 -8.01 -31.50
C SER A 333 9.74 -9.38 -32.15
N GLN A 334 8.58 -9.58 -32.77
CA GLN A 334 8.23 -10.78 -33.52
C GLN A 334 8.55 -10.67 -35.03
N GLY A 335 9.24 -9.60 -35.46
CA GLY A 335 9.54 -9.36 -36.88
C GLY A 335 8.33 -8.97 -37.72
N GLN A 336 7.18 -8.66 -37.10
CA GLN A 336 5.93 -8.30 -37.76
C GLN A 336 5.89 -6.77 -38.00
N LEU A 337 6.82 -6.27 -38.84
CA LEU A 337 6.98 -4.83 -39.07
C LEU A 337 5.74 -4.17 -39.67
N ASP A 338 5.03 -4.84 -40.60
CA ASP A 338 3.80 -4.30 -41.19
C ASP A 338 2.70 -4.15 -40.13
N ALA A 339 2.53 -5.11 -39.24
CA ALA A 339 1.56 -5.01 -38.13
C ALA A 339 1.94 -3.90 -37.14
N ALA A 340 3.24 -3.73 -36.84
CA ALA A 340 3.73 -2.63 -36.02
C ALA A 340 3.44 -1.27 -36.65
N LEU A 341 3.66 -1.14 -37.97
CA LEU A 341 3.41 0.07 -38.72
C LEU A 341 1.92 0.41 -38.75
N GLU A 342 1.08 -0.56 -39.06
CA GLU A 342 -0.37 -0.37 -39.07
C GLU A 342 -0.90 0.02 -37.68
N THR A 343 -0.41 -0.65 -36.63
CA THR A 343 -0.76 -0.29 -35.24
C THR A 343 -0.31 1.14 -34.91
N SER A 344 0.82 1.61 -35.44
CA SER A 344 1.31 2.98 -35.24
C SER A 344 0.42 4.02 -35.94
N LYS A 345 -0.15 3.69 -37.09
CA LYS A 345 -1.14 4.55 -37.76
C LYS A 345 -2.45 4.64 -36.97
N ILE A 346 -2.91 3.51 -36.42
CA ILE A 346 -4.07 3.49 -35.51
C ILE A 346 -3.76 4.29 -34.23
N LEU A 347 -2.55 4.23 -33.70
CA LEU A 347 -2.12 5.06 -32.57
C LEU A 347 -2.21 6.55 -32.92
N LEU A 348 -1.74 6.97 -34.07
CA LEU A 348 -1.82 8.35 -34.52
C LEU A 348 -3.29 8.86 -34.58
N GLU A 349 -4.22 8.06 -35.15
CA GLU A 349 -5.64 8.40 -35.14
C GLU A 349 -6.19 8.46 -33.69
N THR A 350 -5.80 7.53 -32.83
CA THR A 350 -6.24 7.48 -31.44
C THR A 350 -5.80 8.72 -30.68
N GLU A 351 -4.54 9.14 -30.86
CA GLU A 351 -3.99 10.35 -30.22
C GLU A 351 -4.67 11.63 -30.78
N ALA A 352 -4.99 11.65 -32.06
CA ALA A 352 -5.75 12.75 -32.68
C ALA A 352 -7.16 12.86 -32.08
N ARG A 353 -7.86 11.72 -31.86
CA ARG A 353 -9.17 11.69 -31.19
C ARG A 353 -9.09 12.20 -29.75
N GLY A 354 -7.98 11.93 -29.08
CA GLY A 354 -7.68 12.41 -27.73
C GLY A 354 -7.16 13.84 -27.66
N ALA A 355 -6.99 14.53 -28.83
CA ALA A 355 -6.35 15.84 -28.94
C ALA A 355 -4.96 15.91 -28.29
N ASN A 356 -4.23 14.79 -28.29
CA ASN A 356 -2.89 14.68 -27.74
C ASN A 356 -1.82 14.93 -28.81
N TYR A 357 -1.52 16.21 -29.09
CA TYR A 357 -0.54 16.59 -30.12
C TYR A 357 0.86 16.04 -29.87
N TYR A 358 1.26 15.92 -28.59
CA TYR A 358 2.53 15.30 -28.24
C TYR A 358 2.55 13.80 -28.58
N GLY A 359 1.47 13.08 -28.27
CA GLY A 359 1.30 11.68 -28.65
C GLY A 359 1.27 11.49 -30.16
N MET A 360 0.62 12.38 -30.91
CA MET A 360 0.64 12.37 -32.37
C MET A 360 2.05 12.54 -32.93
N MET A 361 2.82 13.49 -32.40
CA MET A 361 4.22 13.69 -32.78
C MET A 361 5.07 12.44 -32.53
N GLN A 362 4.89 11.77 -31.39
CA GLN A 362 5.59 10.51 -31.08
C GLN A 362 5.15 9.37 -32.02
N ALA A 363 3.87 9.31 -32.39
CA ALA A 363 3.36 8.31 -33.33
C ALA A 363 3.97 8.52 -34.75
N TYR A 364 4.11 9.75 -35.20
CA TYR A 364 4.82 10.05 -36.47
C TYR A 364 6.30 9.63 -36.39
N ASP A 365 7.00 9.89 -35.31
CA ASP A 365 8.37 9.43 -35.11
C ASP A 365 8.47 7.90 -35.20
N GLN A 366 7.52 7.20 -34.61
CA GLN A 366 7.47 5.74 -34.62
C GLN A 366 7.16 5.19 -36.01
N ILE A 367 6.21 5.80 -36.74
CA ILE A 367 5.93 5.45 -38.14
C ILE A 367 7.18 5.67 -38.98
N GLY A 368 7.86 6.81 -38.83
CA GLY A 368 9.10 7.11 -39.56
C GLY A 368 10.20 6.07 -39.31
N LYS A 369 10.42 5.68 -38.05
CA LYS A 369 11.41 4.67 -37.68
C LYS A 369 11.09 3.27 -38.22
N LEU A 370 9.83 2.84 -38.12
CA LEU A 370 9.40 1.54 -38.64
C LEU A 370 9.48 1.50 -40.18
N SER A 371 9.11 2.59 -40.84
CA SER A 371 9.25 2.70 -42.31
C SER A 371 10.72 2.65 -42.73
N LEU A 372 11.64 3.25 -41.98
CA LEU A 372 13.09 3.10 -42.22
C LEU A 372 13.56 1.67 -42.08
N GLU A 373 13.10 0.94 -41.04
CA GLU A 373 13.41 -0.48 -40.87
C GLU A 373 12.91 -1.33 -42.05
N ASN A 374 11.73 -0.95 -42.58
CA ASN A 374 11.13 -1.60 -43.76
C ASN A 374 11.72 -1.07 -45.10
N LYS A 375 12.73 -0.18 -45.06
CA LYS A 375 13.33 0.50 -46.22
C LYS A 375 12.36 1.29 -47.07
N ASP A 376 11.20 1.68 -46.55
CA ASP A 376 10.26 2.58 -47.15
C ASP A 376 10.64 4.05 -46.87
N TYR A 377 11.66 4.53 -47.58
CA TYR A 377 12.17 5.90 -47.36
C TYR A 377 11.14 7.00 -47.68
N PRO A 378 10.29 6.87 -48.74
CA PRO A 378 9.24 7.84 -48.96
C PRO A 378 8.26 7.98 -47.81
N GLN A 379 7.77 6.87 -47.26
CA GLN A 379 6.87 6.88 -46.11
C GLN A 379 7.56 7.40 -44.84
N ALA A 380 8.84 7.01 -44.60
CA ALA A 380 9.63 7.51 -43.49
C ALA A 380 9.78 9.05 -43.55
N LEU A 381 10.12 9.57 -44.73
CA LEU A 381 10.30 11.00 -44.94
C LEU A 381 8.99 11.78 -44.71
N ALA A 382 7.86 11.27 -45.23
CA ALA A 382 6.55 11.88 -45.00
C ALA A 382 6.24 11.95 -43.50
N ALA A 383 6.36 10.83 -42.79
CA ALA A 383 6.09 10.78 -41.35
C ALA A 383 6.97 11.72 -40.53
N PHE A 384 8.28 11.82 -40.83
CA PHE A 384 9.14 12.77 -40.11
C PHE A 384 8.86 14.21 -40.43
N LYS A 385 8.37 14.55 -41.64
CA LYS A 385 7.91 15.91 -42.02
C LYS A 385 6.65 16.29 -41.24
N ASP A 386 5.66 15.39 -41.18
CA ASP A 386 4.43 15.62 -40.41
C ASP A 386 4.74 15.75 -38.91
N GLY A 387 5.66 14.93 -38.41
CA GLY A 387 6.17 15.04 -37.04
C GLY A 387 6.90 16.37 -36.76
N LEU A 388 7.67 16.89 -37.76
CA LEU A 388 8.33 18.19 -37.65
C LEU A 388 7.30 19.33 -37.60
N GLU A 389 6.26 19.26 -38.39
CA GLU A 389 5.19 20.28 -38.37
C GLU A 389 4.56 20.38 -36.99
N LEU A 390 4.23 19.24 -36.35
CA LEU A 390 3.72 19.24 -34.99
C LEU A 390 4.79 19.71 -33.96
N ALA A 391 6.04 19.30 -34.14
CA ALA A 391 7.14 19.70 -33.29
C ALA A 391 7.29 21.24 -33.28
N LEU A 392 7.15 21.90 -34.43
CA LEU A 392 7.17 23.36 -34.57
C LEU A 392 5.96 24.00 -33.86
N GLN A 393 4.75 23.42 -34.03
CA GLN A 393 3.53 23.93 -33.39
C GLN A 393 3.62 23.90 -31.87
N ILE A 394 4.09 22.77 -31.27
CA ILE A 394 4.20 22.62 -29.82
C ILE A 394 5.54 23.09 -29.26
N LYS A 395 6.46 23.57 -30.10
CA LYS A 395 7.82 24.02 -29.75
C LYS A 395 8.62 22.95 -28.99
N HIS A 396 8.57 21.71 -29.50
CA HIS A 396 9.22 20.58 -28.86
C HIS A 396 9.89 19.66 -29.87
N GLN A 397 11.16 19.27 -29.65
CA GLN A 397 11.95 18.35 -30.47
C GLN A 397 12.13 18.77 -31.95
N GLU A 398 12.07 20.05 -32.27
CA GLU A 398 12.23 20.59 -33.63
C GLU A 398 13.55 20.13 -34.28
N ALA A 399 14.68 20.31 -33.55
CA ALA A 399 16.00 19.94 -34.03
C ALA A 399 16.09 18.42 -34.33
N TYR A 400 15.46 17.58 -33.50
CA TYR A 400 15.44 16.14 -33.70
C TYR A 400 14.74 15.78 -35.04
N PHE A 401 13.52 16.27 -35.26
CA PHE A 401 12.77 15.98 -36.48
C PHE A 401 13.45 16.54 -37.71
N THR A 402 14.03 17.76 -37.63
CA THR A 402 14.84 18.33 -38.73
C THR A 402 15.98 17.40 -39.13
N GLN A 403 16.72 16.89 -38.15
CA GLN A 403 17.80 15.93 -38.39
C GLN A 403 17.28 14.62 -39.04
N GLN A 404 16.12 14.09 -38.60
CA GLN A 404 15.56 12.88 -39.21
C GLN A 404 15.17 13.13 -40.67
N VAL A 405 14.54 14.27 -40.97
CA VAL A 405 14.14 14.64 -42.35
C VAL A 405 15.39 14.75 -43.25
N GLU A 406 16.46 15.41 -42.82
CA GLU A 406 17.72 15.54 -43.56
C GLU A 406 18.36 14.18 -43.81
N LYS A 407 18.43 13.35 -42.77
CA LYS A 407 19.00 12.00 -42.81
C LYS A 407 18.28 11.13 -43.85
N VAL A 408 16.94 11.07 -43.80
CA VAL A 408 16.16 10.22 -44.69
C VAL A 408 16.22 10.75 -46.12
N SER A 409 16.19 12.07 -46.34
CA SER A 409 16.34 12.69 -47.66
C SER A 409 17.68 12.29 -48.30
N SER A 410 18.78 12.25 -47.53
CA SER A 410 20.09 11.84 -48.06
C SER A 410 20.14 10.35 -48.41
N MET A 411 19.45 9.47 -47.65
CA MET A 411 19.35 8.04 -47.96
C MET A 411 18.58 7.78 -49.25
N GLN A 412 17.47 8.47 -49.44
CA GLN A 412 16.65 8.33 -50.66
C GLN A 412 17.41 8.74 -51.95
N VAL A 413 18.23 9.79 -51.88
CA VAL A 413 19.06 10.22 -53.01
C VAL A 413 20.14 9.19 -53.35
N ASN A 414 20.72 8.51 -52.34
CA ASN A 414 21.76 7.50 -52.55
C ASN A 414 21.22 6.19 -53.11
N GLU A 415 19.97 5.85 -52.91
CA GLU A 415 19.36 4.61 -53.45
C GLU A 415 18.93 4.79 -54.92
N GLN A 416 18.75 6.02 -55.40
CA GLN A 416 18.42 6.34 -56.78
C GLN A 416 19.64 6.46 -57.72
N LYS A 417 20.84 6.39 -57.15
CA LYS A 417 22.11 6.37 -57.86
C LYS A 417 22.66 4.95 -58.03
#